data_a6c23c190b90670176476d99918f295a
#
_entry.id   a6c23c190b90670176476d99918f295a
#
_cell.length_a   1.000
_cell.length_b   1.000
_cell.length_c   1.000
_cell.angle_alpha   90.00
_cell.angle_beta   90.00
_cell.angle_gamma   90.00
#
_symmetry.space_group_name_H-M   'P 1'
#
loop_
_entity.id
_entity.type
_entity.pdbx_description
1 polymer ?
#
loop_
_entity_poly.entity_id
_entity_poly.type
_entity_poly.pdbx_seq_one_letter_code
_entity_poly.pdbx_strand_id
1 'polypeptide(L)'
;MKTKKILFITVLCFVAANVFSQTVNVENIGGIFKNKPFTFNGGLSLGSIFYNGNQQSGRQRWTYYINGNLNTSIYGQINIPISINFTNLGKNLSYPSLPNRLNLHPTYKWITGHIGDVSMSFSSYTLNGHQFTGGGLDLNPGKFKISIMGGRLLRKVEYSAQMPSQMPNYERFGYGLKTQYDTEKYAVGLTYFGARDTKNQQIEHTLDSLGIKPAQNSVIGFDFRLNLLKNITLITEYAVSFLTHDLRAPKDNEASFFGNIFGNRTSTGIYDAFNSKLNWQFAKNTAGIGYERIDPDYKTHGAYYFNNDYENITLNYARPFLKGDKANVALSFGVQRDDLKNQNDNKNTRYAGSVNLNYNLSETLQMSANYSTFQSYRNLKSQFDYINEISPYDNMDTLSYTQLSQTIDGSVTYSFKQTKNHSQRLNLSVSYQESADRQGDVSLQGSVSRFLNSALIYNLSLLKRGINITASANYSYSYGGLDETHTFGPVLGITAGFFEKKLTTGFSTSYNVNVNDGKTQIKVFNVRANAAFVLLKKHNISANIVWQNRNLLTSNKKTDAITTTFAYSFAF
;
A
#
# COMPACT_ATOMS: atom_id res chain seq x y z
N MET A 1 -35.68 -2.44 -27.85
CA MET A 1 -34.39 -2.72 -27.17
C MET A 1 -33.26 -3.18 -28.09
N LYS A 2 -33.51 -3.90 -29.18
CA LYS A 2 -32.46 -4.38 -30.12
C LYS A 2 -31.78 -3.25 -30.93
N THR A 3 -32.53 -2.24 -31.39
CA THR A 3 -32.02 -1.14 -32.23
C THR A 3 -31.07 -0.19 -31.50
N LYS A 4 -31.23 0.06 -30.18
CA LYS A 4 -30.32 0.93 -29.40
C LYS A 4 -28.96 0.27 -29.13
N LYS A 5 -28.93 -1.08 -29.00
CA LYS A 5 -27.65 -1.83 -28.87
C LYS A 5 -26.85 -1.82 -30.17
N ILE A 6 -27.53 -1.88 -31.30
CA ILE A 6 -26.87 -1.83 -32.62
C ILE A 6 -26.26 -0.45 -32.86
N LEU A 7 -26.94 0.66 -32.50
CA LEU A 7 -26.42 2.01 -32.64
C LEU A 7 -25.17 2.25 -31.80
N PHE A 8 -25.14 1.72 -30.57
CA PHE A 8 -23.97 1.84 -29.68
C PHE A 8 -22.76 1.06 -30.22
N ILE A 9 -22.97 -0.15 -30.72
CA ILE A 9 -21.92 -0.97 -31.34
C ILE A 9 -21.44 -0.31 -32.64
N THR A 10 -22.33 0.29 -33.44
CA THR A 10 -21.97 0.96 -34.70
C THR A 10 -21.15 2.23 -34.44
N VAL A 11 -21.48 3.01 -33.42
CA VAL A 11 -20.69 4.18 -32.99
C VAL A 11 -19.32 3.74 -32.46
N LEU A 12 -19.26 2.67 -31.67
CA LEU A 12 -18.00 2.12 -31.17
C LEU A 12 -17.11 1.59 -32.32
N CYS A 13 -17.69 0.94 -33.31
CA CYS A 13 -16.98 0.48 -34.52
C CYS A 13 -16.54 1.64 -35.40
N PHE A 14 -17.32 2.73 -35.50
CA PHE A 14 -16.96 3.91 -36.30
C PHE A 14 -15.83 4.72 -35.65
N VAL A 15 -15.80 4.82 -34.31
CA VAL A 15 -14.68 5.41 -33.58
C VAL A 15 -13.43 4.52 -33.71
N ALA A 16 -13.58 3.21 -33.61
CA ALA A 16 -12.47 2.26 -33.81
C ALA A 16 -11.90 2.34 -35.24
N ALA A 17 -12.72 2.47 -36.28
CA ALA A 17 -12.26 2.53 -37.66
C ALA A 17 -11.42 3.78 -38.00
N ASN A 18 -11.68 4.89 -37.31
CA ASN A 18 -10.87 6.12 -37.50
C ASN A 18 -9.55 6.12 -36.70
N VAL A 19 -9.40 5.22 -35.69
CA VAL A 19 -8.18 5.08 -34.92
C VAL A 19 -7.15 4.17 -35.63
N PHE A 20 -7.59 3.29 -36.53
CA PHE A 20 -6.72 2.34 -37.24
C PHE A 20 -6.04 2.88 -38.51
N SER A 21 -6.15 4.19 -38.82
CA SER A 21 -5.44 4.80 -39.95
C SER A 21 -4.00 5.21 -39.63
N GLN A 22 -3.29 4.47 -38.78
CA GLN A 22 -1.83 4.53 -38.79
C GLN A 22 -1.33 3.46 -39.75
N THR A 23 -0.88 3.91 -40.92
CA THR A 23 -0.16 3.09 -41.89
C THR A 23 0.92 2.31 -41.19
N VAL A 24 0.79 0.98 -41.19
CA VAL A 24 1.90 0.08 -40.80
C VAL A 24 3.02 0.39 -41.80
N ASN A 25 4.06 1.06 -41.34
CA ASN A 25 5.22 1.38 -42.16
C ASN A 25 5.97 0.06 -42.43
N VAL A 26 5.67 -0.52 -43.57
CA VAL A 26 6.21 -1.83 -44.01
C VAL A 26 7.75 -1.78 -44.16
N GLU A 27 8.33 -0.59 -44.36
CA GLU A 27 9.78 -0.39 -44.48
C GLU A 27 10.58 -0.72 -43.22
N ASN A 28 9.93 -0.74 -42.03
CA ASN A 28 10.61 -1.10 -40.77
C ASN A 28 10.56 -2.58 -40.41
N ILE A 29 9.87 -3.44 -41.17
CA ILE A 29 9.79 -4.88 -40.87
C ILE A 29 11.18 -5.53 -40.99
N GLY A 30 12.03 -5.12 -41.94
CA GLY A 30 13.39 -5.62 -42.10
C GLY A 30 14.34 -5.25 -40.95
N GLY A 31 14.05 -4.15 -40.21
CA GLY A 31 14.81 -3.74 -39.03
C GLY A 31 14.49 -4.56 -37.76
N ILE A 32 13.27 -5.10 -37.69
CA ILE A 32 12.81 -5.87 -36.53
C ILE A 32 13.60 -7.18 -36.40
N PHE A 33 13.91 -7.85 -37.51
CA PHE A 33 14.67 -9.10 -37.53
C PHE A 33 16.18 -8.94 -37.31
N LYS A 34 16.72 -7.71 -37.24
CA LYS A 34 18.11 -7.44 -36.86
C LYS A 34 18.35 -7.61 -35.35
N ASN A 35 17.30 -7.53 -34.52
CA ASN A 35 17.40 -7.76 -33.09
C ASN A 35 17.42 -9.25 -32.79
N LYS A 36 18.01 -9.63 -31.66
CA LYS A 36 17.95 -11.01 -31.18
C LYS A 36 16.48 -11.42 -31.03
N PRO A 37 16.07 -12.59 -31.55
CA PRO A 37 14.67 -13.02 -31.53
C PRO A 37 14.10 -13.11 -30.11
N PHE A 38 14.95 -13.54 -29.16
CA PHE A 38 14.56 -13.63 -27.76
C PHE A 38 15.72 -13.13 -26.87
N THR A 39 15.39 -12.29 -25.91
CA THR A 39 16.29 -11.91 -24.82
C THR A 39 15.56 -12.15 -23.50
N PHE A 40 16.29 -12.73 -22.55
CA PHE A 40 15.78 -13.05 -21.23
C PHE A 40 16.66 -12.38 -20.19
N ASN A 41 16.07 -11.73 -19.24
CA ASN A 41 16.73 -11.27 -18.02
C ASN A 41 15.79 -11.46 -16.84
N GLY A 42 16.37 -11.71 -15.68
CA GLY A 42 15.54 -11.93 -14.52
C GLY A 42 16.29 -12.58 -13.37
N GLY A 43 15.51 -13.06 -12.42
CA GLY A 43 16.02 -13.79 -11.29
C GLY A 43 15.00 -14.76 -10.73
N LEU A 44 15.51 -15.86 -10.20
CA LEU A 44 14.75 -16.86 -9.48
C LEU A 44 15.35 -17.01 -8.08
N SER A 45 14.51 -16.96 -7.07
CA SER A 45 14.88 -17.19 -5.67
C SER A 45 14.06 -18.34 -5.10
N LEU A 46 14.75 -19.31 -4.54
CA LEU A 46 14.19 -20.46 -3.83
C LEU A 46 14.59 -20.34 -2.38
N GLY A 47 13.65 -20.54 -1.47
CA GLY A 47 13.97 -20.50 -0.05
C GLY A 47 13.21 -21.52 0.76
N SER A 48 13.76 -21.83 1.91
CA SER A 48 13.20 -22.77 2.87
C SER A 48 13.40 -22.24 4.27
N ILE A 49 12.36 -22.31 5.09
CA ILE A 49 12.35 -21.87 6.48
C ILE A 49 12.01 -23.08 7.35
N PHE A 50 12.91 -23.38 8.27
CA PHE A 50 12.72 -24.42 9.28
C PHE A 50 12.51 -23.74 10.62
N TYR A 51 11.39 -24.05 11.25
CA TYR A 51 11.03 -23.56 12.57
C TYR A 51 11.01 -24.71 13.57
N ASN A 52 11.72 -24.53 14.68
CA ASN A 52 11.67 -25.41 15.82
C ASN A 52 11.50 -24.58 17.10
N GLY A 53 10.42 -24.80 17.84
CA GLY A 53 10.15 -24.06 19.06
C GLY A 53 9.15 -24.80 19.93
N ASN A 54 9.21 -24.55 21.23
CA ASN A 54 8.32 -25.13 22.23
C ASN A 54 7.00 -24.37 22.41
N GLN A 55 6.76 -23.35 21.57
CA GLN A 55 5.51 -22.60 21.55
C GLN A 55 4.48 -23.31 20.67
N GLN A 56 3.26 -23.52 21.18
CA GLN A 56 2.09 -23.92 20.38
C GLN A 56 1.60 -22.73 19.55
N SER A 57 2.35 -22.32 18.55
CA SER A 57 2.08 -21.08 17.80
C SER A 57 1.29 -21.29 16.51
N GLY A 58 0.83 -22.49 16.21
CA GLY A 58 0.22 -22.79 14.90
C GLY A 58 1.18 -22.62 13.70
N ARG A 59 2.45 -22.33 13.95
CA ARG A 59 3.45 -22.15 12.91
C ARG A 59 3.81 -23.48 12.25
N GLN A 60 3.92 -23.45 10.93
CA GLN A 60 4.40 -24.61 10.19
C GLN A 60 5.90 -24.82 10.50
N ARG A 61 6.29 -26.08 10.77
CA ARG A 61 7.68 -26.43 11.01
C ARG A 61 8.57 -26.25 9.79
N TRP A 62 8.00 -26.37 8.61
CA TRP A 62 8.67 -26.18 7.34
C TRP A 62 7.83 -25.32 6.40
N THR A 63 8.44 -24.26 5.91
CA THR A 63 7.87 -23.36 4.93
C THR A 63 8.84 -23.23 3.76
N TYR A 64 8.33 -23.25 2.56
CA TYR A 64 9.11 -22.94 1.36
C TYR A 64 8.53 -21.75 0.64
N TYR A 65 9.38 -21.08 -0.12
CA TYR A 65 8.96 -20.00 -1.01
C TYR A 65 9.77 -20.01 -2.30
N ILE A 66 9.11 -19.62 -3.38
CA ILE A 66 9.67 -19.47 -4.71
C ILE A 66 9.28 -18.09 -5.19
N ASN A 67 10.27 -17.23 -5.38
CA ASN A 67 10.08 -15.89 -5.92
C ASN A 67 10.85 -15.79 -7.23
N GLY A 68 10.21 -15.25 -8.25
CA GLY A 68 10.87 -15.09 -9.54
C GLY A 68 10.36 -13.89 -10.30
N ASN A 69 11.24 -13.29 -11.04
CA ASN A 69 10.92 -12.31 -12.05
C ASN A 69 11.66 -12.68 -13.33
N LEU A 70 10.94 -12.74 -14.42
CA LEU A 70 11.45 -12.99 -15.76
C LEU A 70 10.93 -11.90 -16.67
N ASN A 71 11.84 -11.19 -17.31
CA ASN A 71 11.50 -10.26 -18.37
C ASN A 71 11.96 -10.86 -19.70
N THR A 72 11.00 -11.24 -20.52
CA THR A 72 11.24 -11.76 -21.87
C THR A 72 10.99 -10.63 -22.86
N SER A 73 11.96 -10.37 -23.74
CA SER A 73 11.76 -9.45 -24.86
C SER A 73 11.87 -10.23 -26.17
N ILE A 74 10.84 -10.06 -27.01
CA ILE A 74 10.74 -10.69 -28.32
C ILE A 74 11.06 -9.64 -29.37
N TYR A 75 12.14 -9.85 -30.13
CA TYR A 75 12.69 -8.91 -31.13
C TYR A 75 12.90 -7.47 -30.61
N GLY A 76 13.00 -7.25 -29.27
CA GLY A 76 13.07 -5.94 -28.65
C GLY A 76 11.78 -5.10 -28.76
N GLN A 77 10.68 -5.67 -29.26
CA GLN A 77 9.40 -5.00 -29.49
C GLN A 77 8.34 -5.36 -28.44
N ILE A 78 8.26 -6.65 -28.10
CA ILE A 78 7.29 -7.13 -27.10
C ILE A 78 8.05 -7.45 -25.85
N ASN A 79 7.71 -6.78 -24.74
CA ASN A 79 8.24 -7.07 -23.41
C ASN A 79 7.18 -7.80 -22.61
N ILE A 80 7.56 -8.92 -22.01
CA ILE A 80 6.67 -9.75 -21.18
C ILE A 80 7.32 -9.93 -19.81
N PRO A 81 7.16 -8.97 -18.89
CA PRO A 81 7.54 -9.17 -17.51
C PRO A 81 6.57 -10.13 -16.83
N ILE A 82 7.13 -11.15 -16.19
CA ILE A 82 6.44 -12.17 -15.43
C ILE A 82 6.97 -12.13 -14.01
N SER A 83 6.08 -12.11 -13.02
CA SER A 83 6.46 -12.27 -11.61
C SER A 83 5.71 -13.44 -11.01
N ILE A 84 6.43 -14.23 -10.22
CA ILE A 84 5.87 -15.35 -9.48
C ILE A 84 6.27 -15.25 -8.01
N ASN A 85 5.36 -15.60 -7.14
CA ASN A 85 5.60 -15.78 -5.72
C ASN A 85 4.74 -16.95 -5.23
N PHE A 86 5.37 -18.03 -4.78
CA PHE A 86 4.70 -19.21 -4.26
C PHE A 86 5.26 -19.58 -2.89
N THR A 87 4.35 -19.94 -1.98
CA THR A 87 4.68 -20.49 -0.67
C THR A 87 3.58 -21.46 -0.22
N ASN A 88 3.88 -22.35 0.70
CA ASN A 88 2.87 -23.20 1.34
C ASN A 88 2.06 -22.50 2.43
N LEU A 89 2.32 -21.21 2.69
CA LEU A 89 1.55 -20.41 3.65
C LEU A 89 0.33 -19.76 3.01
N GLY A 90 -0.64 -19.39 3.85
CA GLY A 90 -1.72 -18.46 3.46
C GLY A 90 -2.84 -19.04 2.61
N LYS A 91 -3.10 -20.34 2.68
CA LYS A 91 -4.23 -20.98 1.96
C LYS A 91 -5.60 -20.42 2.34
N ASN A 92 -5.74 -19.84 3.52
CA ASN A 92 -7.01 -19.41 4.10
C ASN A 92 -7.17 -17.88 4.19
N LEU A 93 -6.35 -17.09 3.49
CA LEU A 93 -6.48 -15.64 3.48
C LEU A 93 -7.61 -15.22 2.54
N SER A 94 -8.48 -14.31 3.01
CA SER A 94 -9.57 -13.71 2.24
C SER A 94 -9.10 -12.87 1.05
N TYR A 95 -7.85 -12.48 1.11
CA TYR A 95 -7.21 -11.60 0.18
C TYR A 95 -6.79 -12.29 -1.09
N PRO A 96 -6.98 -11.65 -2.26
CA PRO A 96 -6.32 -12.12 -3.44
C PRO A 96 -4.82 -12.00 -3.23
N SER A 97 -4.08 -13.05 -3.57
CA SER A 97 -2.67 -12.95 -3.87
C SER A 97 -1.64 -12.82 -2.76
N LEU A 98 -2.02 -12.79 -1.49
CA LEU A 98 -1.07 -12.88 -0.41
C LEU A 98 -0.84 -14.30 -0.04
N PRO A 99 0.08 -15.03 0.02
CA PRO A 99 1.44 -14.91 -0.46
C PRO A 99 1.69 -15.49 -1.88
N ASN A 100 0.70 -16.14 -2.48
CA ASN A 100 0.83 -16.77 -3.79
C ASN A 100 0.35 -15.86 -4.91
N ARG A 101 1.26 -15.46 -5.80
CA ARG A 101 0.99 -14.51 -6.90
C ARG A 101 1.62 -15.00 -8.19
N LEU A 102 0.87 -14.83 -9.27
CA LEU A 102 1.39 -14.91 -10.63
C LEU A 102 0.84 -13.74 -11.41
N ASN A 103 1.71 -12.94 -11.97
CA ASN A 103 1.29 -11.85 -12.85
C ASN A 103 2.17 -11.75 -14.09
N LEU A 104 1.55 -11.29 -15.17
CA LEU A 104 2.18 -11.02 -16.46
C LEU A 104 1.73 -9.64 -16.94
N HIS A 105 2.68 -8.85 -17.47
CA HIS A 105 2.39 -7.53 -18.01
C HIS A 105 2.95 -7.36 -19.43
N PRO A 106 2.43 -8.11 -20.44
CA PRO A 106 2.90 -8.01 -21.81
C PRO A 106 2.66 -6.60 -22.35
N THR A 107 3.73 -6.00 -22.88
CA THR A 107 3.69 -4.64 -23.45
C THR A 107 4.18 -4.67 -24.89
N TYR A 108 3.38 -4.10 -25.78
CA TYR A 108 3.72 -3.87 -27.18
C TYR A 108 3.32 -2.46 -27.60
N LYS A 109 4.30 -1.61 -27.86
CA LYS A 109 4.08 -0.20 -28.23
C LYS A 109 3.18 0.50 -27.19
N TRP A 110 1.95 0.83 -27.58
CA TRP A 110 0.95 1.54 -26.78
C TRP A 110 -0.04 0.61 -26.04
N ILE A 111 0.16 -0.70 -26.15
CA ILE A 111 -0.70 -1.73 -25.53
C ILE A 111 0.03 -2.35 -24.36
N THR A 112 -0.58 -2.39 -23.18
CA THR A 112 -0.11 -3.14 -22.01
C THR A 112 -1.22 -4.04 -21.49
N GLY A 113 -0.98 -5.34 -21.47
CA GLY A 113 -1.85 -6.32 -20.85
C GLY A 113 -1.51 -6.52 -19.37
N HIS A 114 -2.48 -6.89 -18.57
CA HIS A 114 -2.34 -7.26 -17.16
C HIS A 114 -3.06 -8.56 -16.95
N ILE A 115 -2.37 -9.62 -16.52
CA ILE A 115 -2.93 -10.97 -16.40
C ILE A 115 -2.48 -11.59 -15.09
N GLY A 116 -3.42 -12.19 -14.36
CA GLY A 116 -3.17 -12.89 -13.10
C GLY A 116 -3.54 -12.08 -11.87
N ASP A 117 -2.65 -12.05 -10.88
CA ASP A 117 -2.85 -11.28 -9.65
C ASP A 117 -2.26 -9.88 -9.83
N VAL A 118 -3.09 -8.95 -10.22
CA VAL A 118 -2.68 -7.61 -10.66
C VAL A 118 -3.41 -6.51 -9.90
N SER A 119 -2.92 -5.28 -10.03
CA SER A 119 -3.54 -4.09 -9.48
C SER A 119 -3.60 -3.02 -10.56
N MET A 120 -4.73 -2.35 -10.67
CA MET A 120 -4.93 -1.19 -11.55
C MET A 120 -5.56 -0.04 -10.77
N SER A 121 -5.38 1.18 -11.25
CA SER A 121 -6.00 2.37 -10.66
C SER A 121 -6.61 3.22 -11.76
N PHE A 122 -7.87 3.61 -11.57
CA PHE A 122 -8.58 4.50 -12.49
C PHE A 122 -8.68 5.91 -11.93
N SER A 123 -9.17 6.04 -10.70
CA SER A 123 -9.26 7.31 -9.98
C SER A 123 -9.33 7.08 -8.47
N SER A 124 -9.21 8.17 -7.70
CA SER A 124 -9.26 8.10 -6.22
C SER A 124 -10.59 7.58 -5.70
N TYR A 125 -11.68 7.86 -6.41
CA TYR A 125 -13.05 7.56 -5.98
C TYR A 125 -13.65 6.31 -6.64
N THR A 126 -12.96 5.67 -7.57
CA THR A 126 -13.45 4.49 -8.30
C THR A 126 -12.61 3.25 -7.97
N LEU A 127 -11.79 2.79 -8.90
CA LEU A 127 -10.79 1.75 -8.65
C LEU A 127 -9.48 2.43 -8.24
N ASN A 128 -9.05 2.20 -7.00
CA ASN A 128 -7.86 2.81 -6.43
C ASN A 128 -6.90 1.76 -5.86
N GLY A 129 -6.13 1.15 -6.74
CA GLY A 129 -5.05 0.23 -6.36
C GLY A 129 -5.50 -1.10 -5.74
N HIS A 130 -6.80 -1.43 -5.79
CA HIS A 130 -7.28 -2.72 -5.31
C HIS A 130 -6.70 -3.86 -6.15
N GLN A 131 -6.11 -4.87 -5.51
CA GLN A 131 -5.62 -6.06 -6.18
C GLN A 131 -6.79 -6.96 -6.60
N PHE A 132 -6.65 -7.63 -7.74
CA PHE A 132 -7.63 -8.60 -8.22
C PHE A 132 -6.94 -9.73 -8.97
N THR A 133 -7.58 -10.89 -9.02
CA THR A 133 -7.14 -12.02 -9.85
C THR A 133 -7.98 -12.01 -11.12
N GLY A 134 -7.36 -11.72 -12.25
CA GLY A 134 -8.09 -11.59 -13.53
C GLY A 134 -7.25 -11.04 -14.65
N GLY A 135 -7.84 -10.15 -15.45
CA GLY A 135 -7.17 -9.51 -16.57
C GLY A 135 -7.47 -8.03 -16.68
N GLY A 136 -6.56 -7.30 -17.28
CA GLY A 136 -6.69 -5.89 -17.59
C GLY A 136 -5.95 -5.52 -18.87
N LEU A 137 -6.27 -4.37 -19.41
CA LEU A 137 -5.67 -3.85 -20.64
C LEU A 137 -5.57 -2.33 -20.56
N ASP A 138 -4.38 -1.80 -20.79
CA ASP A 138 -4.13 -0.37 -21.00
C ASP A 138 -3.77 -0.14 -22.45
N LEU A 139 -4.51 0.77 -23.10
CA LEU A 139 -4.32 1.22 -24.46
C LEU A 139 -4.03 2.72 -24.46
N ASN A 140 -2.87 3.12 -24.97
CA ASN A 140 -2.43 4.52 -25.01
C ASN A 140 -2.14 5.00 -26.45
N PRO A 141 -3.11 4.94 -27.39
CA PRO A 141 -2.91 5.39 -28.78
C PRO A 141 -2.90 6.91 -28.84
N GLY A 142 -1.71 7.51 -28.83
CA GLY A 142 -1.53 8.96 -28.94
C GLY A 142 -2.12 9.72 -27.75
N LYS A 143 -3.19 10.49 -27.99
CA LYS A 143 -3.86 11.30 -26.95
C LYS A 143 -4.96 10.54 -26.19
N PHE A 144 -5.37 9.38 -26.66
CA PHE A 144 -6.36 8.55 -26.00
C PHE A 144 -5.69 7.56 -25.05
N LYS A 145 -6.28 7.40 -23.87
CA LYS A 145 -5.92 6.38 -22.88
C LYS A 145 -7.18 5.61 -22.52
N ILE A 146 -7.13 4.31 -22.64
CA ILE A 146 -8.25 3.43 -22.33
C ILE A 146 -7.72 2.33 -21.42
N SER A 147 -8.33 2.17 -20.25
CA SER A 147 -8.00 1.11 -19.29
C SER A 147 -9.24 0.26 -19.04
N ILE A 148 -9.09 -1.06 -19.13
CA ILE A 148 -10.16 -2.03 -18.92
C ILE A 148 -9.68 -3.05 -17.90
N MET A 149 -10.53 -3.45 -16.98
CA MET A 149 -10.23 -4.53 -16.04
C MET A 149 -11.43 -5.42 -15.79
N GLY A 150 -11.15 -6.67 -15.43
CA GLY A 150 -12.13 -7.62 -14.96
C GLY A 150 -11.48 -8.75 -14.15
N GLY A 151 -12.07 -9.08 -12.99
CA GLY A 151 -11.52 -10.14 -12.17
C GLY A 151 -12.14 -10.22 -10.79
N ARG A 152 -11.64 -11.17 -10.02
CA ARG A 152 -12.07 -11.42 -8.65
C ARG A 152 -11.32 -10.51 -7.69
N LEU A 153 -12.05 -9.64 -7.00
CA LEU A 153 -11.53 -8.71 -5.99
C LEU A 153 -11.34 -9.38 -4.62
N LEU A 154 -12.27 -10.24 -4.22
CA LEU A 154 -12.21 -10.98 -2.95
C LEU A 154 -12.48 -12.46 -3.19
N ARG A 155 -11.74 -13.31 -2.48
CA ARG A 155 -12.04 -14.75 -2.40
C ARG A 155 -13.12 -14.97 -1.37
N LYS A 156 -13.95 -16.00 -1.57
CA LYS A 156 -14.85 -16.52 -0.55
C LYS A 156 -14.05 -16.99 0.66
N VAL A 157 -14.46 -16.57 1.85
CA VAL A 157 -13.94 -17.06 3.13
C VAL A 157 -15.10 -17.60 3.94
N GLU A 158 -15.00 -18.86 4.35
CA GLU A 158 -15.99 -19.51 5.20
C GLU A 158 -15.66 -19.21 6.67
N TYR A 159 -16.69 -19.13 7.50
CA TYR A 159 -16.52 -19.02 8.93
C TYR A 159 -15.82 -20.27 9.49
N SER A 160 -14.82 -20.08 10.35
CA SER A 160 -14.13 -21.16 11.04
C SER A 160 -14.08 -20.86 12.54
N ALA A 161 -14.73 -21.70 13.33
CA ALA A 161 -14.63 -21.62 14.79
C ALA A 161 -13.20 -21.83 15.34
N GLN A 162 -12.33 -22.47 14.53
CA GLN A 162 -10.92 -22.68 14.87
C GLN A 162 -10.04 -21.44 14.60
N MET A 163 -10.52 -20.52 13.78
CA MET A 163 -9.85 -19.26 13.45
C MET A 163 -10.85 -18.09 13.53
N PRO A 164 -11.32 -17.73 14.74
CA PRO A 164 -12.36 -16.70 14.91
C PRO A 164 -11.91 -15.29 14.52
N SER A 165 -10.61 -15.04 14.42
CA SER A 165 -10.04 -13.78 13.93
C SER A 165 -10.18 -13.58 12.42
N GLN A 166 -10.52 -14.65 11.68
CA GLN A 166 -10.71 -14.58 10.25
C GLN A 166 -12.14 -14.19 9.93
N MET A 167 -12.35 -12.97 9.45
CA MET A 167 -13.68 -12.51 9.04
C MET A 167 -14.14 -13.23 7.77
N PRO A 168 -15.28 -13.94 7.81
CA PRO A 168 -15.86 -14.55 6.63
C PRO A 168 -16.38 -13.49 5.66
N ASN A 169 -16.35 -13.77 4.36
CA ASN A 169 -16.88 -12.86 3.34
C ASN A 169 -17.36 -13.59 2.09
N TYR A 170 -18.23 -12.92 1.33
CA TYR A 170 -18.63 -13.35 0.00
C TYR A 170 -17.48 -13.22 -1.00
N GLU A 171 -17.49 -14.06 -2.04
CA GLU A 171 -16.63 -13.86 -3.20
C GLU A 171 -17.13 -12.64 -3.99
N ARG A 172 -16.20 -11.74 -4.38
CA ARG A 172 -16.52 -10.49 -5.08
C ARG A 172 -15.81 -10.44 -6.41
N PHE A 173 -16.58 -10.18 -7.47
CA PHE A 173 -16.06 -9.87 -8.79
C PHE A 173 -16.23 -8.39 -9.12
N GLY A 174 -15.24 -7.84 -9.83
CA GLY A 174 -15.26 -6.47 -10.30
C GLY A 174 -14.90 -6.37 -11.77
N TYR A 175 -15.36 -5.28 -12.40
CA TYR A 175 -15.03 -4.91 -13.77
C TYR A 175 -15.05 -3.40 -13.90
N GLY A 176 -14.27 -2.88 -14.83
CA GLY A 176 -14.18 -1.44 -14.98
C GLY A 176 -13.61 -1.03 -16.32
N LEU A 177 -13.94 0.21 -16.68
CA LEU A 177 -13.50 0.89 -17.89
C LEU A 177 -13.17 2.34 -17.54
N LYS A 178 -11.99 2.80 -17.92
CA LYS A 178 -11.63 4.22 -17.95
C LYS A 178 -11.27 4.61 -19.36
N THR A 179 -11.78 5.74 -19.81
CA THR A 179 -11.40 6.39 -21.06
C THR A 179 -10.95 7.81 -20.76
N GLN A 180 -9.85 8.23 -21.33
CA GLN A 180 -9.33 9.58 -21.15
C GLN A 180 -8.78 10.12 -22.47
N TYR A 181 -9.10 11.36 -22.76
CA TYR A 181 -8.46 12.13 -23.82
C TYR A 181 -7.53 13.15 -23.18
N ASP A 182 -6.24 13.05 -23.47
CA ASP A 182 -5.17 13.78 -22.79
C ASP A 182 -4.36 14.60 -23.78
N THR A 183 -4.34 15.91 -23.57
CA THR A 183 -3.54 16.88 -24.33
C THR A 183 -2.65 17.67 -23.39
N GLU A 184 -1.71 18.44 -23.93
CA GLU A 184 -0.89 19.35 -23.13
C GLU A 184 -1.73 20.39 -22.38
N LYS A 185 -2.85 20.84 -22.97
CA LYS A 185 -3.69 21.90 -22.41
C LYS A 185 -4.77 21.36 -21.47
N TYR A 186 -5.38 20.23 -21.79
CA TYR A 186 -6.46 19.65 -20.99
C TYR A 186 -6.49 18.13 -21.11
N ALA A 187 -7.03 17.50 -20.08
CA ALA A 187 -7.40 16.09 -20.11
C ALA A 187 -8.84 15.92 -19.58
N VAL A 188 -9.60 15.03 -20.20
CA VAL A 188 -10.97 14.68 -19.79
C VAL A 188 -11.06 13.17 -19.71
N GLY A 189 -11.51 12.65 -18.59
CA GLY A 189 -11.67 11.23 -18.34
C GLY A 189 -13.07 10.87 -17.90
N LEU A 190 -13.53 9.68 -18.31
CA LEU A 190 -14.75 9.05 -17.86
C LEU A 190 -14.42 7.64 -17.38
N THR A 191 -14.88 7.31 -16.19
CA THR A 191 -14.62 6.04 -15.52
C THR A 191 -15.93 5.37 -15.13
N TYR A 192 -16.00 4.07 -15.38
CA TYR A 192 -17.02 3.20 -14.78
C TYR A 192 -16.33 2.05 -14.04
N PHE A 193 -16.77 1.80 -12.82
CA PHE A 193 -16.33 0.65 -12.02
C PHE A 193 -17.54 -0.03 -11.40
N GLY A 194 -17.63 -1.35 -11.54
CA GLY A 194 -18.66 -2.18 -10.95
C GLY A 194 -18.08 -3.34 -10.18
N ALA A 195 -18.65 -3.65 -9.03
CA ALA A 195 -18.27 -4.82 -8.23
C ALA A 195 -19.51 -5.44 -7.59
N ARG A 196 -19.55 -6.79 -7.54
CA ARG A 196 -20.70 -7.52 -7.04
C ARG A 196 -20.28 -8.78 -6.31
N ASP A 197 -20.94 -9.03 -5.18
CA ASP A 197 -20.81 -10.26 -4.41
C ASP A 197 -21.60 -11.40 -5.06
N THR A 198 -20.99 -12.59 -5.07
CA THR A 198 -21.64 -13.81 -5.57
C THR A 198 -22.52 -14.39 -4.48
N LYS A 199 -23.79 -14.60 -4.77
CA LYS A 199 -24.72 -15.28 -3.85
C LYS A 199 -24.26 -16.72 -3.65
N ASN A 200 -24.19 -17.18 -2.42
CA ASN A 200 -23.84 -18.56 -2.09
C ASN A 200 -24.69 -19.05 -0.93
N GLN A 201 -25.68 -19.87 -1.22
CA GLN A 201 -26.65 -20.38 -0.24
C GLN A 201 -26.01 -21.15 0.92
N GLN A 202 -24.86 -21.82 0.69
CA GLN A 202 -24.20 -22.64 1.71
C GLN A 202 -23.62 -21.83 2.88
N ILE A 203 -23.17 -20.59 2.63
CA ILE A 203 -22.56 -19.73 3.66
C ILE A 203 -23.50 -18.60 4.10
N GLU A 204 -24.61 -18.41 3.37
CA GLU A 204 -25.51 -17.26 3.54
C GLU A 204 -26.07 -17.17 4.97
N HIS A 205 -26.54 -18.29 5.51
CA HIS A 205 -27.08 -18.32 6.87
C HIS A 205 -26.04 -17.94 7.95
N THR A 206 -24.81 -18.40 7.81
CA THR A 206 -23.73 -18.08 8.76
C THR A 206 -23.30 -16.60 8.63
N LEU A 207 -23.22 -16.08 7.40
CA LEU A 207 -22.88 -14.68 7.17
C LEU A 207 -23.98 -13.74 7.66
N ASP A 208 -25.25 -14.10 7.48
CA ASP A 208 -26.40 -13.34 7.99
C ASP A 208 -26.41 -13.23 9.50
N SER A 209 -26.09 -14.31 10.23
CA SER A 209 -25.98 -14.28 11.69
C SER A 209 -24.86 -13.33 12.18
N LEU A 210 -23.89 -13.04 11.33
CA LEU A 210 -22.81 -12.07 11.58
C LEU A 210 -23.12 -10.68 11.01
N GLY A 211 -24.31 -10.45 10.46
CA GLY A 211 -24.71 -9.18 9.85
C GLY A 211 -24.06 -8.89 8.48
N ILE A 212 -23.40 -9.89 7.86
CA ILE A 212 -22.71 -9.73 6.58
C ILE A 212 -23.66 -10.08 5.44
N LYS A 213 -24.00 -9.11 4.61
CA LYS A 213 -24.93 -9.24 3.48
C LYS A 213 -24.21 -9.15 2.14
N PRO A 214 -24.70 -9.86 1.09
CA PRO A 214 -24.11 -9.73 -0.23
C PRO A 214 -24.39 -8.35 -0.81
N ALA A 215 -23.36 -7.63 -1.23
CA ALA A 215 -23.41 -6.26 -1.68
C ALA A 215 -23.07 -6.10 -3.17
N GLN A 216 -23.47 -4.97 -3.73
CA GLN A 216 -23.09 -4.53 -5.07
C GLN A 216 -22.75 -3.04 -5.02
N ASN A 217 -21.74 -2.66 -5.79
CA ASN A 217 -21.36 -1.26 -5.95
C ASN A 217 -21.12 -0.95 -7.43
N SER A 218 -21.68 0.16 -7.89
CA SER A 218 -21.43 0.70 -9.24
C SER A 218 -21.04 2.16 -9.09
N VAL A 219 -19.90 2.56 -9.63
CA VAL A 219 -19.38 3.93 -9.53
C VAL A 219 -19.13 4.48 -10.92
N ILE A 220 -19.62 5.71 -11.16
CA ILE A 220 -19.28 6.51 -12.34
C ILE A 220 -18.39 7.65 -11.87
N GLY A 221 -17.25 7.84 -12.53
CA GLY A 221 -16.31 8.93 -12.26
C GLY A 221 -16.06 9.79 -13.50
N PHE A 222 -15.88 11.06 -13.26
CA PHE A 222 -15.45 12.04 -14.25
C PHE A 222 -14.21 12.76 -13.72
N ASP A 223 -13.14 12.77 -14.49
CA ASP A 223 -11.92 13.49 -14.18
C ASP A 223 -11.57 14.52 -15.25
N PHE A 224 -11.14 15.69 -14.82
CA PHE A 224 -10.81 16.82 -15.67
C PHE A 224 -9.53 17.50 -15.19
N ARG A 225 -8.61 17.77 -16.12
CA ARG A 225 -7.42 18.58 -15.89
C ARG A 225 -7.37 19.69 -16.91
N LEU A 226 -7.12 20.92 -16.47
CA LEU A 226 -6.97 22.09 -17.35
C LEU A 226 -5.73 22.88 -16.96
N ASN A 227 -4.80 23.04 -17.86
CA ASN A 227 -3.69 23.96 -17.76
C ASN A 227 -4.17 25.35 -18.26
N LEU A 228 -4.67 26.17 -17.31
CA LEU A 228 -5.16 27.54 -17.59
C LEU A 228 -4.06 28.42 -18.17
N LEU A 229 -2.88 28.32 -17.55
CA LEU A 229 -1.63 28.95 -17.98
C LEU A 229 -0.51 27.90 -17.89
N LYS A 230 0.70 28.24 -18.38
CA LYS A 230 1.86 27.31 -18.27
C LYS A 230 2.18 26.89 -16.83
N ASN A 231 1.76 27.68 -15.87
CA ASN A 231 2.07 27.54 -14.46
C ASN A 231 0.83 27.45 -13.55
N ILE A 232 -0.38 27.40 -14.11
CA ILE A 232 -1.64 27.26 -13.36
C ILE A 232 -2.41 26.05 -13.90
N THR A 233 -2.65 25.08 -13.02
CA THR A 233 -3.36 23.83 -13.35
C THR A 233 -4.55 23.64 -12.43
N LEU A 234 -5.73 23.44 -13.01
CA LEU A 234 -6.94 22.99 -12.36
C LEU A 234 -7.08 21.49 -12.56
N ILE A 235 -7.33 20.76 -11.47
CA ILE A 235 -7.61 19.31 -11.49
C ILE A 235 -8.92 19.11 -10.74
N THR A 236 -9.87 18.44 -11.34
CA THR A 236 -11.18 18.16 -10.78
C THR A 236 -11.55 16.70 -10.99
N GLU A 237 -12.10 16.08 -9.96
CA GLU A 237 -12.64 14.72 -9.99
C GLU A 237 -14.02 14.71 -9.34
N TYR A 238 -15.00 14.06 -9.97
CA TYR A 238 -16.33 13.85 -9.45
C TYR A 238 -16.74 12.41 -9.65
N ALA A 239 -17.35 11.81 -8.66
CA ALA A 239 -17.84 10.43 -8.76
C ALA A 239 -19.16 10.24 -8.04
N VAL A 240 -20.01 9.38 -8.60
CA VAL A 240 -21.28 8.95 -8.01
C VAL A 240 -21.22 7.45 -7.78
N SER A 241 -21.47 7.04 -6.55
CA SER A 241 -21.50 5.64 -6.11
C SER A 241 -22.92 5.18 -5.85
N PHE A 242 -23.35 4.13 -6.52
CA PHE A 242 -24.58 3.38 -6.28
C PHE A 242 -24.21 2.15 -5.45
N LEU A 243 -24.47 2.19 -4.14
CA LEU A 243 -24.11 1.12 -3.22
C LEU A 243 -25.36 0.37 -2.77
N THR A 244 -25.51 -0.87 -3.20
CA THR A 244 -26.56 -1.78 -2.75
C THR A 244 -26.03 -2.60 -1.58
N HIS A 245 -26.61 -2.39 -0.40
CA HIS A 245 -26.18 -3.04 0.86
C HIS A 245 -26.64 -4.50 0.98
N ASP A 246 -27.75 -4.86 0.33
CA ASP A 246 -28.26 -6.23 0.30
C ASP A 246 -28.83 -6.57 -1.10
N LEU A 247 -28.17 -7.47 -1.80
CA LEU A 247 -28.59 -7.94 -3.11
C LEU A 247 -29.89 -8.76 -3.11
N ARG A 248 -30.43 -9.11 -1.94
CA ARG A 248 -31.69 -9.84 -1.77
C ARG A 248 -32.88 -8.91 -1.61
N ALA A 249 -32.65 -7.64 -1.30
CA ALA A 249 -33.70 -6.64 -1.20
C ALA A 249 -34.51 -6.55 -2.52
N PRO A 250 -35.80 -6.20 -2.48
CA PRO A 250 -36.63 -6.00 -3.66
C PRO A 250 -36.02 -4.99 -4.64
N LYS A 251 -36.33 -5.13 -5.92
CA LYS A 251 -35.97 -4.10 -6.91
C LYS A 251 -36.72 -2.82 -6.60
N ASP A 252 -36.05 -1.71 -6.77
CA ASP A 252 -36.66 -0.40 -6.67
C ASP A 252 -37.37 -0.07 -7.99
N ASN A 253 -38.70 -0.04 -7.97
CA ASN A 253 -39.53 0.24 -9.14
C ASN A 253 -39.61 1.74 -9.46
N GLU A 254 -39.23 2.61 -8.53
CA GLU A 254 -39.20 4.07 -8.69
C GLU A 254 -37.80 4.59 -9.00
N ALA A 255 -36.84 3.69 -9.29
CA ALA A 255 -35.46 4.04 -9.55
C ALA A 255 -35.35 5.01 -10.75
N SER A 256 -34.45 5.98 -10.63
CA SER A 256 -34.07 6.89 -11.70
C SER A 256 -33.53 6.14 -12.95
N PHE A 257 -33.36 6.84 -14.07
CA PHE A 257 -32.79 6.25 -15.28
C PHE A 257 -31.48 5.49 -15.01
N PHE A 258 -30.56 6.08 -14.25
CA PHE A 258 -29.31 5.42 -13.85
C PHE A 258 -29.55 4.27 -12.86
N GLY A 259 -30.49 4.44 -11.92
CA GLY A 259 -30.87 3.39 -10.99
C GLY A 259 -31.37 2.13 -11.70
N ASN A 260 -32.15 2.30 -12.76
CA ASN A 260 -32.60 1.18 -13.59
C ASN A 260 -31.46 0.50 -14.37
N ILE A 261 -30.48 1.28 -14.86
CA ILE A 261 -29.29 0.73 -15.53
C ILE A 261 -28.44 -0.11 -14.57
N PHE A 262 -28.24 0.36 -13.32
CA PHE A 262 -27.39 -0.30 -12.33
C PHE A 262 -28.13 -1.30 -11.46
N GLY A 263 -29.44 -1.49 -11.70
CA GLY A 263 -30.26 -2.49 -11.02
C GLY A 263 -30.48 -2.17 -9.54
N ASN A 264 -30.82 -0.91 -9.23
CA ASN A 264 -31.09 -0.44 -7.88
C ASN A 264 -32.14 -1.29 -7.18
N ARG A 265 -31.94 -1.41 -5.88
CA ARG A 265 -32.84 -2.09 -4.94
C ARG A 265 -33.27 -1.12 -3.85
N THR A 266 -34.26 -1.48 -3.07
CA THR A 266 -34.70 -0.67 -1.92
C THR A 266 -33.59 -0.45 -0.88
N SER A 267 -32.52 -1.25 -0.92
CA SER A 267 -31.31 -1.11 -0.09
C SER A 267 -30.17 -0.34 -0.79
N THR A 268 -30.42 0.30 -1.93
CA THR A 268 -29.37 1.03 -2.67
C THR A 268 -29.33 2.48 -2.20
N GLY A 269 -28.19 2.92 -1.70
CA GLY A 269 -27.85 4.32 -1.46
C GLY A 269 -27.09 4.91 -2.66
N ILE A 270 -27.26 6.22 -2.88
CA ILE A 270 -26.56 7.00 -3.89
C ILE A 270 -25.76 8.07 -3.15
N TYR A 271 -24.48 8.15 -3.43
CA TYR A 271 -23.53 9.00 -2.72
C TYR A 271 -22.56 9.66 -3.68
N ASP A 272 -22.18 10.89 -3.39
CA ASP A 272 -21.31 11.71 -4.23
C ASP A 272 -19.94 11.93 -3.58
N ALA A 273 -18.92 12.03 -4.44
CA ALA A 273 -17.59 12.47 -4.06
C ALA A 273 -17.06 13.49 -5.07
N PHE A 274 -16.53 14.59 -4.58
CA PHE A 274 -16.02 15.68 -5.39
C PHE A 274 -14.68 16.18 -4.84
N ASN A 275 -13.72 16.42 -5.73
CA ASN A 275 -12.44 17.05 -5.42
C ASN A 275 -12.07 18.02 -6.52
N SER A 276 -11.61 19.23 -6.15
CA SER A 276 -11.08 20.20 -7.10
C SER A 276 -9.88 20.91 -6.51
N LYS A 277 -8.78 20.98 -7.27
CA LYS A 277 -7.52 21.60 -6.86
C LYS A 277 -7.02 22.55 -7.91
N LEU A 278 -6.73 23.77 -7.50
CA LEU A 278 -6.05 24.77 -8.31
C LEU A 278 -4.62 24.91 -7.80
N ASN A 279 -3.65 24.60 -8.65
CA ASN A 279 -2.22 24.68 -8.34
C ASN A 279 -1.57 25.78 -9.17
N TRP A 280 -0.78 26.62 -8.53
CA TRP A 280 -0.02 27.68 -9.15
C TRP A 280 1.47 27.52 -8.81
N GLN A 281 2.29 27.44 -9.86
CA GLN A 281 3.74 27.39 -9.76
C GLN A 281 4.32 28.76 -10.17
N PHE A 282 5.13 29.37 -9.31
CA PHE A 282 5.78 30.64 -9.60
C PHE A 282 7.19 30.67 -9.03
N ALA A 283 8.16 30.96 -9.88
CA ALA A 283 9.58 30.80 -9.58
C ALA A 283 9.85 29.40 -9.01
N LYS A 284 10.30 29.28 -7.76
CA LYS A 284 10.52 28.02 -7.04
C LYS A 284 9.40 27.67 -6.07
N ASN A 285 8.29 28.41 -6.07
CA ASN A 285 7.19 28.19 -5.14
C ASN A 285 6.06 27.42 -5.82
N THR A 286 5.31 26.67 -5.03
CA THR A 286 4.02 26.10 -5.42
C THR A 286 2.99 26.53 -4.39
N ALA A 287 1.90 27.15 -4.84
CA ALA A 287 0.74 27.46 -4.01
C ALA A 287 -0.48 26.76 -4.59
N GLY A 288 -1.44 26.40 -3.76
CA GLY A 288 -2.67 25.76 -4.23
C GLY A 288 -3.82 25.96 -3.26
N ILE A 289 -5.02 25.88 -3.82
CA ILE A 289 -6.26 25.77 -3.07
C ILE A 289 -6.97 24.49 -3.50
N GLY A 290 -7.50 23.75 -2.55
CA GLY A 290 -8.26 22.53 -2.78
C GLY A 290 -9.59 22.58 -2.08
N TYR A 291 -10.60 21.99 -2.70
CA TYR A 291 -11.90 21.69 -2.11
C TYR A 291 -12.20 20.21 -2.33
N GLU A 292 -12.58 19.51 -1.29
CA GLU A 292 -12.97 18.11 -1.34
C GLU A 292 -14.20 17.90 -0.48
N ARG A 293 -15.17 17.16 -1.01
CA ARG A 293 -16.36 16.73 -0.29
C ARG A 293 -16.67 15.30 -0.65
N ILE A 294 -16.90 14.49 0.37
CA ILE A 294 -17.28 13.09 0.23
C ILE A 294 -18.48 12.84 1.12
N ASP A 295 -19.57 12.39 0.52
CA ASP A 295 -20.80 12.14 1.23
C ASP A 295 -20.65 11.07 2.32
N PRO A 296 -21.45 11.15 3.41
CA PRO A 296 -21.60 10.05 4.36
C PRO A 296 -21.98 8.75 3.65
N ASP A 297 -21.38 7.65 4.07
CA ASP A 297 -21.56 6.32 3.49
C ASP A 297 -21.05 6.14 2.05
N TYR A 298 -20.43 7.17 1.42
CA TYR A 298 -19.76 6.97 0.13
C TYR A 298 -18.74 5.83 0.27
N LYS A 299 -18.83 4.86 -0.63
CA LYS A 299 -17.92 3.72 -0.66
C LYS A 299 -17.70 3.25 -2.08
N THR A 300 -16.48 2.85 -2.38
CA THR A 300 -16.15 2.08 -3.56
C THR A 300 -15.57 0.72 -3.16
N HIS A 301 -16.03 -0.34 -3.80
CA HIS A 301 -15.42 -1.66 -3.66
C HIS A 301 -14.11 -1.81 -4.42
N GLY A 302 -13.68 -0.76 -5.11
CA GLY A 302 -12.39 -0.67 -5.81
C GLY A 302 -11.26 -0.10 -4.96
N ALA A 303 -11.51 0.20 -3.68
CA ALA A 303 -10.49 0.64 -2.74
C ALA A 303 -10.60 -0.16 -1.44
N TYR A 304 -9.47 -0.33 -0.74
CA TYR A 304 -9.45 -1.06 0.54
C TYR A 304 -9.94 -0.20 1.69
N TYR A 305 -9.55 1.06 1.69
CA TYR A 305 -9.85 2.04 2.73
C TYR A 305 -10.34 3.31 2.07
N PHE A 306 -11.33 3.91 2.66
CA PHE A 306 -11.93 5.12 2.13
C PHE A 306 -12.41 6.02 3.27
N ASN A 307 -11.94 7.27 3.31
CA ASN A 307 -12.48 8.29 4.19
C ASN A 307 -13.72 8.88 3.54
N ASN A 308 -14.81 8.98 4.27
CA ASN A 308 -16.05 9.59 3.84
C ASN A 308 -16.62 10.51 4.93
N ASP A 309 -17.77 11.12 4.67
CA ASP A 309 -18.45 12.01 5.59
C ASP A 309 -17.62 13.22 6.00
N TYR A 310 -17.02 13.90 5.03
CA TYR A 310 -16.32 15.14 5.29
C TYR A 310 -16.34 16.11 4.11
N GLU A 311 -16.20 17.39 4.46
CA GLU A 311 -15.94 18.50 3.55
C GLU A 311 -14.67 19.22 4.00
N ASN A 312 -13.77 19.51 3.07
CA ASN A 312 -12.46 20.02 3.37
C ASN A 312 -12.06 21.13 2.39
N ILE A 313 -11.68 22.29 2.90
CA ILE A 313 -11.06 23.38 2.13
C ILE A 313 -9.61 23.48 2.57
N THR A 314 -8.68 23.36 1.65
CA THR A 314 -7.24 23.35 1.93
C THR A 314 -6.51 24.44 1.18
N LEU A 315 -5.56 25.08 1.85
CA LEU A 315 -4.53 25.94 1.27
C LEU A 315 -3.19 25.23 1.38
N ASN A 316 -2.48 25.12 0.28
CA ASN A 316 -1.19 24.46 0.20
C ASN A 316 -0.13 25.43 -0.25
N TYR A 317 1.05 25.35 0.36
CA TYR A 317 2.21 26.12 -0.05
C TYR A 317 3.47 25.31 0.11
N ALA A 318 4.30 25.26 -0.91
CA ALA A 318 5.60 24.60 -0.85
C ALA A 318 6.68 25.47 -1.45
N ARG A 319 7.84 25.49 -0.81
CA ARG A 319 8.99 26.28 -1.22
C ARG A 319 10.31 25.63 -0.81
N PRO A 320 11.28 25.48 -1.72
CA PRO A 320 12.68 25.33 -1.35
C PRO A 320 13.22 26.68 -0.87
N PHE A 321 13.98 26.69 0.21
CA PHE A 321 14.60 27.89 0.77
C PHE A 321 16.04 27.63 1.20
N LEU A 322 16.76 28.67 1.54
CA LEU A 322 18.20 28.73 1.75
C LEU A 322 19.02 28.58 0.46
N LYS A 323 20.25 29.10 0.51
CA LYS A 323 21.18 29.07 -0.61
C LYS A 323 21.49 27.62 -1.01
N GLY A 324 21.25 27.29 -2.28
CA GLY A 324 21.44 25.92 -2.80
C GLY A 324 20.28 24.97 -2.49
N ASP A 325 19.08 25.49 -2.20
CA ASP A 325 17.85 24.73 -1.94
C ASP A 325 18.03 23.67 -0.82
N LYS A 326 18.82 24.04 0.20
CA LYS A 326 19.17 23.15 1.33
C LYS A 326 17.99 22.79 2.22
N ALA A 327 16.91 23.56 2.16
CA ALA A 327 15.71 23.27 2.89
C ALA A 327 14.49 23.31 1.98
N ASN A 328 13.51 22.45 2.25
CA ASN A 328 12.22 22.44 1.60
C ASN A 328 11.13 22.39 2.67
N VAL A 329 10.19 23.31 2.58
CA VAL A 329 9.00 23.36 3.43
C VAL A 329 7.77 23.18 2.57
N ALA A 330 6.88 22.26 2.98
CA ALA A 330 5.53 22.17 2.45
C ALA A 330 4.54 22.31 3.60
N LEU A 331 3.62 23.24 3.45
CA LEU A 331 2.57 23.58 4.40
C LEU A 331 1.22 23.28 3.78
N SER A 332 0.32 22.71 4.54
CA SER A 332 -1.09 22.62 4.20
C SER A 332 -1.89 23.08 5.40
N PHE A 333 -2.90 23.90 5.15
CA PHE A 333 -3.85 24.32 6.16
C PHE A 333 -5.25 24.11 5.59
N GLY A 334 -6.14 23.50 6.37
CA GLY A 334 -7.50 23.20 5.95
C GLY A 334 -8.51 23.42 7.06
N VAL A 335 -9.73 23.72 6.63
CA VAL A 335 -10.92 23.67 7.48
C VAL A 335 -11.70 22.44 7.04
N GLN A 336 -11.84 21.48 7.93
CA GLN A 336 -12.58 20.26 7.70
C GLN A 336 -13.86 20.24 8.54
N ARG A 337 -14.96 19.89 7.89
CA ARG A 337 -16.25 19.66 8.53
C ARG A 337 -16.64 18.21 8.33
N ASP A 338 -16.90 17.51 9.42
CA ASP A 338 -17.40 16.13 9.45
C ASP A 338 -18.91 16.15 9.80
N ASP A 339 -19.59 15.00 9.76
CA ASP A 339 -21.03 14.84 10.02
C ASP A 339 -21.91 15.72 9.11
N LEU A 340 -21.74 15.53 7.79
CA LEU A 340 -22.43 16.33 6.77
C LEU A 340 -23.96 16.18 6.79
N LYS A 341 -24.49 15.08 7.34
CA LYS A 341 -25.94 14.86 7.53
C LYS A 341 -26.50 15.45 8.82
N ASN A 342 -25.64 16.04 9.68
CA ASN A 342 -26.02 16.56 10.99
C ASN A 342 -26.80 15.52 11.84
N GLN A 343 -26.35 14.28 11.84
CA GLN A 343 -26.96 13.19 12.60
C GLN A 343 -26.54 13.21 14.07
N ASN A 344 -25.43 13.87 14.38
CA ASN A 344 -24.95 14.11 15.73
C ASN A 344 -25.27 15.54 16.16
N ASP A 345 -25.62 15.75 17.42
CA ASP A 345 -26.02 17.06 17.97
C ASP A 345 -24.91 18.12 17.94
N ASN A 346 -23.67 17.75 17.57
CA ASN A 346 -22.52 18.63 17.53
C ASN A 346 -21.90 18.67 16.13
N LYS A 347 -21.93 19.85 15.51
CA LYS A 347 -21.18 20.14 14.28
C LYS A 347 -19.69 20.02 14.54
N ASN A 348 -19.06 19.05 13.91
CA ASN A 348 -17.63 18.84 14.02
C ASN A 348 -16.88 19.61 12.93
N THR A 349 -16.58 20.87 13.20
CA THR A 349 -15.65 21.65 12.37
C THR A 349 -14.30 21.69 13.07
N ARG A 350 -13.25 21.28 12.37
CA ARG A 350 -11.89 21.31 12.89
C ARG A 350 -10.93 21.94 11.91
N TYR A 351 -9.87 22.49 12.45
CA TYR A 351 -8.73 22.93 11.66
C TYR A 351 -7.80 21.73 11.46
N ALA A 352 -7.52 21.41 10.21
CA ALA A 352 -6.55 20.37 9.85
C ALA A 352 -5.34 21.02 9.18
N GLY A 353 -4.15 20.55 9.50
CA GLY A 353 -2.94 21.10 8.92
C GLY A 353 -1.84 20.05 8.80
N SER A 354 -0.91 20.30 7.89
CA SER A 354 0.34 19.56 7.82
C SER A 354 1.53 20.44 7.55
N VAL A 355 2.65 20.06 8.13
CA VAL A 355 3.96 20.68 7.93
C VAL A 355 4.94 19.59 7.56
N ASN A 356 5.56 19.70 6.39
CA ASN A 356 6.67 18.85 5.99
C ASN A 356 7.92 19.71 5.86
N LEU A 357 8.96 19.39 6.61
CA LEU A 357 10.25 20.04 6.58
C LEU A 357 11.34 19.03 6.25
N ASN A 358 12.12 19.30 5.21
CA ASN A 358 13.36 18.59 4.94
C ASN A 358 14.48 19.63 4.94
N TYR A 359 15.51 19.42 5.75
CA TYR A 359 16.59 20.36 5.95
C TYR A 359 17.95 19.69 5.90
N ASN A 360 18.71 19.97 4.86
CA ASN A 360 20.09 19.55 4.67
C ASN A 360 21.02 20.70 5.06
N LEU A 361 21.22 20.92 6.37
CA LEU A 361 22.02 22.03 6.89
C LEU A 361 23.44 21.99 6.34
N SER A 362 24.00 20.80 6.29
CA SER A 362 25.34 20.53 5.76
C SER A 362 25.40 19.11 5.20
N GLU A 363 26.54 18.73 4.61
CA GLU A 363 26.81 17.34 4.24
C GLU A 363 26.79 16.40 5.46
N THR A 364 26.96 16.96 6.66
CA THR A 364 27.05 16.20 7.90
C THR A 364 25.73 16.16 8.68
N LEU A 365 24.83 17.13 8.53
CA LEU A 365 23.59 17.22 9.30
C LEU A 365 22.38 17.33 8.38
N GLN A 366 21.52 16.33 8.47
CA GLN A 366 20.24 16.23 7.76
C GLN A 366 19.11 16.07 8.78
N MET A 367 18.02 16.77 8.57
CA MET A 367 16.83 16.75 9.42
C MET A 367 15.58 16.61 8.57
N SER A 368 14.63 15.82 9.03
CA SER A 368 13.28 15.77 8.48
C SER A 368 12.25 15.84 9.59
N ALA A 369 11.16 16.55 9.37
CA ALA A 369 10.04 16.59 10.26
C ALA A 369 8.74 16.62 9.45
N ASN A 370 7.78 15.84 9.85
CA ASN A 370 6.44 15.81 9.29
C ASN A 370 5.44 15.83 10.44
N TYR A 371 4.48 16.73 10.35
CA TYR A 371 3.33 16.80 11.24
C TYR A 371 2.06 16.87 10.41
N SER A 372 1.04 16.10 10.76
CA SER A 372 -0.25 16.15 10.08
C SER A 372 -1.39 15.84 11.05
N THR A 373 -2.45 16.63 10.97
CA THR A 373 -3.74 16.40 11.64
C THR A 373 -4.82 16.00 10.64
N PHE A 374 -4.50 15.81 9.36
CA PHE A 374 -5.43 15.21 8.41
C PHE A 374 -5.64 13.73 8.72
N GLN A 375 -6.89 13.28 8.60
CA GLN A 375 -7.19 11.86 8.78
C GLN A 375 -6.47 11.02 7.74
N SER A 376 -5.88 9.93 8.19
CA SER A 376 -5.17 8.97 7.35
C SER A 376 -5.31 7.55 7.90
N TYR A 377 -5.21 6.56 7.02
CA TYR A 377 -5.14 5.16 7.44
C TYR A 377 -3.70 4.70 7.44
N ARG A 378 -3.25 4.14 8.58
CA ARG A 378 -1.92 3.54 8.70
C ARG A 378 -1.98 2.18 9.40
N ASN A 379 -1.11 1.29 9.01
CA ASN A 379 -0.85 0.07 9.76
C ASN A 379 0.14 0.41 10.88
N LEU A 380 -0.34 0.30 12.13
CA LEU A 380 0.45 0.60 13.32
C LEU A 380 1.26 -0.62 13.73
N LYS A 381 2.58 -0.52 13.65
CA LYS A 381 3.49 -1.59 14.08
C LYS A 381 4.60 -1.02 14.96
N SER A 382 4.85 -1.72 16.07
CA SER A 382 6.02 -1.46 16.89
C SER A 382 7.30 -1.77 16.14
N GLN A 383 8.33 -0.96 16.30
CA GLN A 383 9.67 -1.33 15.80
C GLN A 383 10.16 -2.67 16.37
N PHE A 384 9.64 -3.08 17.54
CA PHE A 384 9.95 -4.38 18.15
C PHE A 384 9.31 -5.55 17.42
N ASP A 385 8.25 -5.35 16.63
CA ASP A 385 7.69 -6.39 15.74
C ASP A 385 8.72 -6.80 14.69
N TYR A 386 9.52 -5.85 14.18
CA TYR A 386 10.62 -6.12 13.26
C TYR A 386 11.88 -6.63 13.96
N ILE A 387 12.22 -6.08 15.14
CA ILE A 387 13.38 -6.53 15.93
C ILE A 387 13.20 -7.99 16.38
N ASN A 388 11.99 -8.37 16.74
CA ASN A 388 11.62 -9.70 17.24
C ASN A 388 11.15 -10.65 16.14
N GLU A 389 11.16 -10.23 14.89
CA GLU A 389 10.80 -11.07 13.76
C GLU A 389 11.72 -12.28 13.66
N ILE A 390 11.14 -13.47 13.60
CA ILE A 390 11.88 -14.73 13.46
C ILE A 390 11.65 -15.40 12.10
N SER A 391 10.63 -14.97 11.36
CA SER A 391 10.34 -15.45 10.01
C SER A 391 10.00 -14.28 9.09
N PRO A 392 10.40 -14.29 7.81
CA PRO A 392 10.04 -13.26 6.82
C PRO A 392 8.53 -13.04 6.63
N TYR A 393 7.71 -13.91 7.20
CA TYR A 393 6.24 -13.83 7.11
C TYR A 393 5.56 -13.36 8.40
N ASP A 394 6.30 -13.01 9.44
CA ASP A 394 5.72 -12.63 10.74
C ASP A 394 4.94 -11.31 10.67
N ASN A 395 5.32 -10.40 9.80
CA ASN A 395 4.76 -9.04 9.70
C ASN A 395 3.96 -8.80 8.42
N MET A 396 3.44 -9.85 7.79
CA MET A 396 2.71 -9.76 6.51
C MET A 396 1.27 -9.28 6.63
N ASP A 397 0.77 -8.94 7.81
CA ASP A 397 -0.56 -8.35 7.94
C ASP A 397 -0.58 -6.93 7.37
N THR A 398 -0.91 -6.84 6.08
CA THR A 398 -1.00 -5.59 5.33
C THR A 398 -2.38 -4.94 5.41
N LEU A 399 -3.33 -5.56 6.13
CA LEU A 399 -4.73 -5.14 6.16
C LEU A 399 -5.20 -4.58 7.49
N SER A 400 -4.39 -4.68 8.54
CA SER A 400 -4.68 -4.08 9.82
C SER A 400 -4.35 -2.60 9.79
N TYR A 401 -5.27 -1.78 9.29
CA TYR A 401 -5.11 -0.34 9.25
C TYR A 401 -6.00 0.34 10.28
N THR A 402 -5.43 1.30 10.99
CA THR A 402 -6.13 2.17 11.92
C THR A 402 -6.26 3.56 11.33
N GLN A 403 -7.43 4.15 11.47
CA GLN A 403 -7.64 5.55 11.09
C GLN A 403 -6.98 6.45 12.13
N LEU A 404 -6.04 7.26 11.69
CA LEU A 404 -5.30 8.20 12.54
C LEU A 404 -5.87 9.59 12.45
N SER A 405 -5.91 10.29 13.57
CA SER A 405 -6.32 11.69 13.68
C SER A 405 -5.13 12.65 13.67
N GLN A 406 -3.95 12.19 14.10
CA GLN A 406 -2.71 12.96 13.95
C GLN A 406 -1.47 12.06 13.86
N THR A 407 -0.45 12.58 13.19
CA THR A 407 0.85 11.94 13.04
C THR A 407 1.98 12.96 13.18
N ILE A 408 3.06 12.55 13.85
CA ILE A 408 4.32 13.28 13.93
C ILE A 408 5.42 12.29 13.58
N ASP A 409 6.23 12.60 12.57
CA ASP A 409 7.42 11.82 12.24
C ASP A 409 8.61 12.79 12.18
N GLY A 410 9.72 12.42 12.78
CA GLY A 410 10.93 13.23 12.78
C GLY A 410 12.18 12.37 12.70
N SER A 411 13.19 12.87 12.02
CA SER A 411 14.51 12.26 12.05
C SER A 411 15.62 13.29 11.97
N VAL A 412 16.71 13.00 12.66
CA VAL A 412 17.95 13.77 12.62
C VAL A 412 19.09 12.80 12.36
N THR A 413 19.81 13.03 11.29
CA THR A 413 20.99 12.26 10.94
C THR A 413 22.22 13.15 11.01
N TYR A 414 23.17 12.77 11.84
CA TYR A 414 24.48 13.40 11.92
C TYR A 414 25.55 12.44 11.40
N SER A 415 26.23 12.83 10.32
CA SER A 415 27.35 12.11 9.73
C SER A 415 28.63 12.80 10.18
N PHE A 416 29.43 12.12 11.01
CA PHE A 416 30.75 12.60 11.42
C PHE A 416 31.67 12.72 10.20
N LYS A 417 32.73 13.53 10.33
CA LYS A 417 33.69 13.70 9.25
C LYS A 417 34.25 12.32 8.83
N GLN A 418 34.00 11.95 7.59
CA GLN A 418 34.47 10.70 7.03
C GLN A 418 36.00 10.74 6.84
N THR A 419 36.65 9.68 7.20
CA THR A 419 38.08 9.46 6.92
C THR A 419 38.26 8.36 5.90
N LYS A 420 39.49 8.16 5.39
CA LYS A 420 39.80 7.02 4.50
C LYS A 420 39.60 5.65 5.19
N ASN A 421 39.56 5.62 6.51
CA ASN A 421 39.54 4.38 7.29
C ASN A 421 38.17 4.06 7.87
N HIS A 422 37.39 5.09 8.25
CA HIS A 422 36.09 4.91 8.89
C HIS A 422 35.10 6.01 8.52
N SER A 423 33.82 5.65 8.60
CA SER A 423 32.67 6.54 8.52
C SER A 423 31.79 6.27 9.73
N GLN A 424 31.28 7.33 10.34
CA GLN A 424 30.41 7.25 11.51
C GLN A 424 29.13 8.04 11.25
N ARG A 425 28.00 7.51 11.69
CA ARG A 425 26.70 8.15 11.56
C ARG A 425 25.87 7.91 12.81
N LEU A 426 25.23 8.96 13.31
CA LEU A 426 24.24 8.91 14.36
C LEU A 426 22.90 9.31 13.76
N ASN A 427 21.88 8.52 14.01
CA ASN A 427 20.50 8.80 13.59
C ASN A 427 19.57 8.72 14.80
N LEU A 428 18.77 9.75 14.99
CA LEU A 428 17.63 9.77 15.90
C LEU A 428 16.36 9.81 15.07
N SER A 429 15.44 8.91 15.30
CA SER A 429 14.10 8.90 14.68
C SER A 429 13.03 8.83 15.76
N VAL A 430 11.93 9.54 15.54
CA VAL A 430 10.74 9.55 16.40
C VAL A 430 9.51 9.51 15.50
N SER A 431 8.56 8.64 15.81
CA SER A 431 7.25 8.58 15.15
C SER A 431 6.17 8.49 16.21
N TYR A 432 5.24 9.44 16.22
CA TYR A 432 4.07 9.47 17.08
C TYR A 432 2.82 9.42 16.23
N GLN A 433 1.86 8.61 16.64
CA GLN A 433 0.60 8.41 15.94
C GLN A 433 -0.53 8.32 16.95
N GLU A 434 -1.64 9.00 16.66
CA GLU A 434 -2.82 8.99 17.50
C GLU A 434 -4.06 8.67 16.67
N SER A 435 -4.88 7.77 17.18
CA SER A 435 -6.24 7.52 16.73
C SER A 435 -7.17 7.96 17.86
N ALA A 436 -8.15 8.76 17.54
CA ALA A 436 -9.15 9.21 18.53
C ALA A 436 -10.44 9.55 17.79
N ASP A 437 -11.58 9.13 18.35
CA ASP A 437 -12.84 9.71 17.97
C ASP A 437 -12.93 11.10 18.58
N ARG A 438 -13.08 12.10 17.75
CA ARG A 438 -13.10 13.50 18.17
C ARG A 438 -14.49 14.08 17.97
N GLN A 439 -14.89 14.87 18.95
CA GLN A 439 -16.05 15.74 18.89
C GLN A 439 -15.55 17.19 18.83
N GLY A 440 -15.41 17.72 17.60
CA GLY A 440 -14.65 18.95 17.37
C GLY A 440 -13.16 18.76 17.69
N ASP A 441 -12.61 19.66 18.51
CA ASP A 441 -11.22 19.58 18.94
C ASP A 441 -10.99 18.69 20.19
N VAL A 442 -12.06 18.14 20.76
CA VAL A 442 -12.00 17.32 21.99
C VAL A 442 -12.03 15.83 21.62
N SER A 443 -11.03 15.07 22.07
CA SER A 443 -11.02 13.61 21.96
C SER A 443 -12.01 12.99 22.95
N LEU A 444 -12.83 12.06 22.48
CA LEU A 444 -13.74 11.33 23.35
C LEU A 444 -12.95 10.45 24.32
N GLN A 445 -13.33 10.52 25.60
CA GLN A 445 -12.67 9.73 26.64
C GLN A 445 -12.86 8.23 26.37
N GLY A 446 -11.77 7.46 26.37
CA GLY A 446 -11.78 6.02 26.10
C GLY A 446 -11.62 5.61 24.62
N SER A 447 -11.75 6.54 23.66
CA SER A 447 -11.49 6.23 22.24
C SER A 447 -10.04 6.46 21.80
N VAL A 448 -9.24 7.07 22.67
CA VAL A 448 -7.87 7.48 22.31
C VAL A 448 -6.93 6.27 22.30
N SER A 449 -6.29 6.05 21.17
CA SER A 449 -5.14 5.15 21.05
C SER A 449 -3.92 5.96 20.64
N ARG A 450 -2.80 5.80 21.34
CA ARG A 450 -1.54 6.48 21.09
C ARG A 450 -0.44 5.49 20.84
N PHE A 451 0.43 5.83 19.93
CA PHE A 451 1.55 4.99 19.56
C PHE A 451 2.79 5.84 19.29
N LEU A 452 3.88 5.56 19.99
CA LEU A 452 5.16 6.23 19.83
C LEU A 452 6.25 5.20 19.58
N ASN A 453 7.06 5.42 18.54
CA ASN A 453 8.33 4.74 18.32
C ASN A 453 9.48 5.75 18.36
N SER A 454 10.58 5.40 19.01
CA SER A 454 11.81 6.19 19.04
C SER A 454 13.02 5.29 18.94
N ALA A 455 13.99 5.64 18.09
CA ALA A 455 15.23 4.92 17.95
C ALA A 455 16.42 5.87 17.84
N LEU A 456 17.48 5.58 18.61
CA LEU A 456 18.79 6.20 18.47
C LEU A 456 19.75 5.15 17.93
N ILE A 457 20.28 5.37 16.73
CA ILE A 457 21.09 4.39 16.01
C ILE A 457 22.46 4.99 15.71
N TYR A 458 23.51 4.32 16.18
CA TYR A 458 24.89 4.64 15.84
C TYR A 458 25.45 3.58 14.90
N ASN A 459 26.05 4.02 13.80
CA ASN A 459 26.70 3.17 12.82
C ASN A 459 28.17 3.56 12.68
N LEU A 460 29.08 2.59 12.81
CA LEU A 460 30.50 2.71 12.56
C LEU A 460 30.90 1.76 11.42
N SER A 461 31.36 2.31 10.30
CA SER A 461 31.88 1.56 9.16
C SER A 461 33.41 1.65 9.12
N LEU A 462 34.09 0.51 9.28
CA LEU A 462 35.55 0.37 9.13
C LEU A 462 35.83 0.04 7.66
N LEU A 463 36.03 1.08 6.84
CA LEU A 463 36.02 0.99 5.37
C LEU A 463 37.07 0.05 4.82
N LYS A 464 38.31 0.10 5.37
CA LYS A 464 39.42 -0.78 4.92
C LYS A 464 39.20 -2.25 5.28
N ARG A 465 38.49 -2.52 6.38
CA ARG A 465 38.24 -3.89 6.87
C ARG A 465 36.94 -4.46 6.34
N GLY A 466 36.08 -3.65 5.72
CA GLY A 466 34.77 -4.05 5.27
C GLY A 466 33.83 -4.44 6.44
N ILE A 467 34.01 -3.85 7.64
CA ILE A 467 33.25 -4.16 8.85
C ILE A 467 32.32 -2.99 9.15
N ASN A 468 31.04 -3.29 9.44
CA ASN A 468 30.11 -2.31 9.96
C ASN A 468 29.61 -2.78 11.33
N ILE A 469 29.60 -1.85 12.29
CA ILE A 469 29.09 -2.05 13.64
C ILE A 469 27.89 -1.12 13.82
N THR A 470 26.79 -1.66 14.28
CA THR A 470 25.56 -0.91 14.58
C THR A 470 25.19 -1.11 16.04
N ALA A 471 24.92 -0.03 16.73
CA ALA A 471 24.33 -0.04 18.07
C ALA A 471 23.09 0.82 18.07
N SER A 472 21.97 0.31 18.60
CA SER A 472 20.77 1.12 18.72
C SER A 472 20.12 0.94 20.10
N ALA A 473 19.49 2.03 20.56
CA ALA A 473 18.57 2.05 21.70
C ALA A 473 17.18 2.35 21.14
N ASN A 474 16.22 1.49 21.45
CA ASN A 474 14.87 1.54 20.89
C ASN A 474 13.85 1.63 22.01
N TYR A 475 12.80 2.43 21.78
CA TYR A 475 11.69 2.62 22.69
C TYR A 475 10.39 2.69 21.92
N SER A 476 9.39 1.92 22.34
CA SER A 476 8.01 2.01 21.86
C SER A 476 7.06 2.16 23.04
N TYR A 477 6.07 3.02 22.83
CA TYR A 477 4.95 3.23 23.74
C TYR A 477 3.66 3.00 22.98
N SER A 478 2.72 2.29 23.59
CA SER A 478 1.37 2.14 23.07
C SER A 478 0.37 2.30 24.21
N TYR A 479 -0.69 3.06 23.95
CA TYR A 479 -1.83 3.27 24.83
C TYR A 479 -3.10 2.95 24.06
N GLY A 480 -3.94 2.10 24.59
CA GLY A 480 -5.21 1.68 23.97
C GLY A 480 -6.33 1.66 24.99
N GLY A 481 -6.86 2.84 25.34
CA GLY A 481 -8.05 3.02 26.17
C GLY A 481 -7.93 2.61 27.65
N LEU A 482 -7.38 1.45 27.95
CA LEU A 482 -7.23 0.91 29.32
C LEU A 482 -5.82 0.40 29.59
N ASP A 483 -5.06 0.05 28.55
CA ASP A 483 -3.75 -0.57 28.70
C ASP A 483 -2.63 0.36 28.23
N GLU A 484 -1.60 0.50 29.08
CA GLU A 484 -0.40 1.27 28.79
C GLU A 484 0.81 0.34 28.70
N THR A 485 1.44 0.29 27.54
CA THR A 485 2.55 -0.62 27.28
C THR A 485 3.79 0.15 26.85
N HIS A 486 4.90 -0.07 27.55
CA HIS A 486 6.22 0.41 27.22
C HIS A 486 7.12 -0.74 26.81
N THR A 487 7.80 -0.62 25.71
CA THR A 487 8.83 -1.59 25.31
C THR A 487 10.13 -0.85 25.04
N PHE A 488 11.22 -1.32 25.61
CA PHE A 488 12.53 -0.75 25.38
C PHE A 488 13.60 -1.84 25.29
N GLY A 489 14.65 -1.56 24.53
CA GLY A 489 15.78 -2.47 24.43
C GLY A 489 16.85 -2.06 23.44
N PRO A 490 18.11 -2.44 23.71
CA PRO A 490 19.20 -2.26 22.78
C PRO A 490 19.21 -3.34 21.69
N VAL A 491 19.83 -2.97 20.56
CA VAL A 491 20.25 -3.89 19.51
C VAL A 491 21.71 -3.62 19.20
N LEU A 492 22.52 -4.67 19.15
CA LEU A 492 23.91 -4.61 18.72
C LEU A 492 24.09 -5.51 17.51
N GLY A 493 24.80 -5.02 16.51
CA GLY A 493 25.06 -5.77 15.29
C GLY A 493 26.45 -5.51 14.73
N ILE A 494 26.99 -6.53 14.10
CA ILE A 494 28.22 -6.45 13.33
C ILE A 494 28.01 -7.17 12.01
N THR A 495 28.47 -6.54 10.92
CA THR A 495 28.54 -7.19 9.60
C THR A 495 29.94 -7.07 9.04
N ALA A 496 30.40 -8.10 8.36
CA ALA A 496 31.72 -8.14 7.77
C ALA A 496 31.69 -8.72 6.36
N GLY A 497 32.45 -8.12 5.46
CA GLY A 497 32.63 -8.61 4.09
C GLY A 497 34.02 -9.24 3.92
N PHE A 498 34.05 -10.44 3.36
CA PHE A 498 35.26 -11.21 3.08
C PHE A 498 35.38 -11.51 1.58
N PHE A 499 36.58 -11.83 1.12
CA PHE A 499 36.84 -12.20 -0.29
C PHE A 499 36.28 -11.16 -1.27
N GLU A 500 36.75 -9.91 -1.12
CA GLU A 500 36.25 -8.78 -1.93
C GLU A 500 34.72 -8.61 -1.87
N LYS A 501 34.15 -8.85 -0.70
CA LYS A 501 32.69 -8.82 -0.41
C LYS A 501 31.88 -9.92 -1.10
N LYS A 502 32.53 -10.99 -1.61
CA LYS A 502 31.79 -12.17 -2.10
C LYS A 502 31.09 -12.92 -0.97
N LEU A 503 31.66 -12.94 0.23
CA LEU A 503 31.02 -13.44 1.44
C LEU A 503 30.71 -12.27 2.37
N THR A 504 29.46 -12.11 2.72
CA THR A 504 29.01 -11.17 3.76
C THR A 504 28.44 -11.96 4.92
N THR A 505 28.93 -11.69 6.12
CA THR A 505 28.43 -12.31 7.35
C THR A 505 27.88 -11.23 8.26
N GLY A 506 26.88 -11.57 9.05
CA GLY A 506 26.32 -10.69 10.07
C GLY A 506 25.99 -11.44 11.33
N PHE A 507 26.17 -10.76 12.44
CA PHE A 507 25.73 -11.21 13.76
C PHE A 507 25.04 -10.05 14.46
N SER A 508 23.90 -10.31 15.10
CA SER A 508 23.23 -9.30 15.92
C SER A 508 22.55 -9.93 17.12
N THR A 509 22.42 -9.14 18.15
CA THR A 509 21.70 -9.50 19.39
C THR A 509 20.82 -8.35 19.81
N SER A 510 19.66 -8.68 20.40
CA SER A 510 18.76 -7.71 21.01
C SER A 510 18.18 -8.26 22.32
N TYR A 511 17.95 -7.34 23.26
CA TYR A 511 17.26 -7.66 24.51
C TYR A 511 16.17 -6.64 24.74
N ASN A 512 14.92 -7.08 24.77
CA ASN A 512 13.76 -6.21 24.87
C ASN A 512 12.94 -6.54 26.11
N VAL A 513 12.46 -5.50 26.77
CA VAL A 513 11.62 -5.60 27.97
C VAL A 513 10.33 -4.86 27.69
N ASN A 514 9.21 -5.57 27.85
CA ASN A 514 7.87 -5.01 27.75
C ASN A 514 7.29 -4.85 29.16
N VAL A 515 6.81 -3.64 29.44
CA VAL A 515 6.22 -3.24 30.72
C VAL A 515 4.81 -2.77 30.45
N ASN A 516 3.84 -3.30 31.15
CA ASN A 516 2.43 -2.88 31.11
C ASN A 516 2.00 -2.55 32.52
N ASP A 517 1.38 -1.38 32.72
CA ASP A 517 0.94 -0.86 34.03
C ASP A 517 2.03 -0.96 35.11
N GLY A 518 3.25 -0.58 34.77
CA GLY A 518 4.41 -0.59 35.68
C GLY A 518 4.97 -1.99 36.01
N LYS A 519 4.40 -3.07 35.45
CA LYS A 519 4.87 -4.43 35.66
C LYS A 519 5.50 -5.02 34.41
N THR A 520 6.68 -5.61 34.56
CA THR A 520 7.31 -6.33 33.44
C THR A 520 6.48 -7.55 33.06
N GLN A 521 6.01 -7.57 31.81
CA GLN A 521 5.19 -8.64 31.26
C GLN A 521 6.00 -9.65 30.46
N ILE A 522 6.90 -9.14 29.61
CA ILE A 522 7.61 -9.96 28.63
C ILE A 522 9.06 -9.50 28.56
N LYS A 523 9.97 -10.47 28.51
CA LYS A 523 11.38 -10.26 28.16
C LYS A 523 11.70 -11.11 26.93
N VAL A 524 12.32 -10.51 25.93
CA VAL A 524 12.71 -11.20 24.69
C VAL A 524 14.19 -11.00 24.45
N PHE A 525 14.91 -12.09 24.30
CA PHE A 525 16.31 -12.09 23.90
C PHE A 525 16.44 -12.76 22.53
N ASN A 526 17.06 -12.09 21.58
CA ASN A 526 17.29 -12.59 20.23
C ASN A 526 18.78 -12.65 19.93
N VAL A 527 19.18 -13.72 19.27
CA VAL A 527 20.49 -13.84 18.61
C VAL A 527 20.23 -14.19 17.15
N ARG A 528 20.85 -13.44 16.25
CA ARG A 528 20.72 -13.64 14.82
C ARG A 528 22.11 -13.75 14.19
N ALA A 529 22.31 -14.75 13.36
CA ALA A 529 23.49 -14.92 12.53
C ALA A 529 23.07 -15.11 11.08
N ASN A 530 23.73 -14.42 10.17
CA ASN A 530 23.48 -14.56 8.75
C ASN A 530 24.79 -14.64 7.95
N ALA A 531 24.72 -15.30 6.82
CA ALA A 531 25.79 -15.35 5.84
C ALA A 531 25.17 -15.31 4.42
N ALA A 532 25.80 -14.55 3.53
CA ALA A 532 25.44 -14.53 2.12
C ALA A 532 26.71 -14.63 1.27
N PHE A 533 26.71 -15.53 0.31
CA PHE A 533 27.84 -15.80 -0.58
C PHE A 533 27.42 -15.63 -2.04
N VAL A 534 28.15 -14.77 -2.77
CA VAL A 534 27.94 -14.51 -4.18
C VAL A 534 28.94 -15.31 -5.00
N LEU A 535 28.46 -16.27 -5.77
CA LEU A 535 29.24 -17.12 -6.66
C LEU A 535 29.02 -16.71 -8.11
N LEU A 536 30.12 -16.57 -8.88
CA LEU A 536 30.08 -16.25 -10.32
C LEU A 536 29.26 -14.99 -10.67
N LYS A 537 29.10 -14.04 -9.74
CA LYS A 537 28.31 -12.81 -9.85
C LYS A 537 26.81 -13.00 -10.11
N LYS A 538 26.36 -14.22 -10.31
CA LYS A 538 24.98 -14.57 -10.68
C LYS A 538 24.24 -15.41 -9.66
N HIS A 539 24.95 -16.13 -8.82
CA HIS A 539 24.39 -17.01 -7.81
C HIS A 539 24.61 -16.41 -6.43
N ASN A 540 23.55 -16.28 -5.66
CA ASN A 540 23.63 -15.85 -4.29
C ASN A 540 23.02 -16.95 -3.39
N ILE A 541 23.81 -17.44 -2.44
CA ILE A 541 23.40 -18.42 -1.43
C ILE A 541 23.39 -17.70 -0.10
N SER A 542 22.30 -17.77 0.64
CA SER A 542 22.22 -17.15 1.95
C SER A 542 21.62 -18.10 2.99
N ALA A 543 22.09 -17.95 4.19
CA ALA A 543 21.56 -18.61 5.37
C ALA A 543 21.34 -17.58 6.48
N ASN A 544 20.26 -17.71 7.20
CA ASN A 544 19.96 -16.88 8.36
C ASN A 544 19.44 -17.80 9.49
N ILE A 545 20.00 -17.65 10.68
CA ILE A 545 19.59 -18.37 11.89
C ILE A 545 19.17 -17.34 12.91
N VAL A 546 17.99 -17.49 13.45
CA VAL A 546 17.45 -16.66 14.53
C VAL A 546 17.12 -17.58 15.70
N TRP A 547 17.75 -17.34 16.83
CA TRP A 547 17.36 -17.91 18.10
C TRP A 547 16.66 -16.84 18.94
N GLN A 548 15.48 -17.15 19.43
CA GLN A 548 14.69 -16.27 20.28
C GLN A 548 14.34 -17.01 21.58
N ASN A 549 14.67 -16.40 22.71
CA ASN A 549 14.16 -16.76 24.02
C ASN A 549 13.16 -15.70 24.48
N ARG A 550 11.95 -16.13 24.77
CA ARG A 550 10.86 -15.27 25.23
C ARG A 550 10.36 -15.75 26.58
N ASN A 551 10.39 -14.87 27.55
CA ASN A 551 9.92 -15.13 28.90
C ASN A 551 8.67 -14.28 29.19
N LEU A 552 7.52 -14.95 29.32
CA LEU A 552 6.24 -14.34 29.70
C LEU A 552 6.13 -14.46 31.24
N LEU A 553 6.36 -13.33 31.92
CA LEU A 553 6.36 -13.29 33.38
C LEU A 553 4.96 -13.44 33.99
N THR A 554 3.93 -13.00 33.26
CA THR A 554 2.52 -13.13 33.65
C THR A 554 2.05 -14.57 33.78
N SER A 555 2.52 -15.46 32.92
CA SER A 555 2.14 -16.88 32.91
C SER A 555 3.28 -17.82 33.35
N ASN A 556 4.40 -17.24 33.78
CA ASN A 556 5.65 -17.96 34.10
C ASN A 556 6.07 -18.95 32.98
N LYS A 557 5.81 -18.58 31.72
CA LYS A 557 6.06 -19.43 30.56
C LYS A 557 7.32 -18.96 29.84
N LYS A 558 8.29 -19.85 29.68
CA LYS A 558 9.48 -19.64 28.86
C LYS A 558 9.32 -20.37 27.53
N THR A 559 9.62 -19.68 26.44
CA THR A 559 9.59 -20.27 25.12
C THR A 559 10.92 -20.01 24.41
N ASP A 560 11.46 -21.07 23.81
CA ASP A 560 12.63 -21.04 22.96
C ASP A 560 12.23 -21.41 21.54
N ALA A 561 12.73 -20.66 20.58
CA ALA A 561 12.48 -20.91 19.18
C ALA A 561 13.76 -20.70 18.36
N ILE A 562 14.02 -21.61 17.46
CA ILE A 562 15.07 -21.48 16.45
C ILE A 562 14.39 -21.50 15.08
N THR A 563 14.71 -20.48 14.27
CA THR A 563 14.30 -20.43 12.88
C THR A 563 15.54 -20.38 12.00
N THR A 564 15.62 -21.29 11.07
CA THR A 564 16.71 -21.32 10.07
C THR A 564 16.11 -21.09 8.70
N THR A 565 16.60 -20.08 8.00
CA THR A 565 16.18 -19.75 6.63
C THR A 565 17.36 -19.98 5.69
N PHE A 566 17.17 -20.79 4.66
CA PHE A 566 18.08 -20.93 3.54
C PHE A 566 17.46 -20.33 2.30
N ALA A 567 18.23 -19.56 1.55
CA ALA A 567 17.79 -19.05 0.27
C ALA A 567 18.90 -19.16 -0.77
N TYR A 568 18.48 -19.49 -1.97
CA TYR A 568 19.32 -19.47 -3.18
C TYR A 568 18.67 -18.57 -4.20
N SER A 569 19.41 -17.65 -4.77
CA SER A 569 18.93 -16.83 -5.88
C SER A 569 19.91 -16.86 -7.05
N PHE A 570 19.33 -16.88 -8.24
CA PHE A 570 20.04 -16.87 -9.51
C PHE A 570 19.56 -15.70 -10.36
N ALA A 571 20.49 -14.88 -10.85
CA ALA A 571 20.23 -13.81 -11.81
C ALA A 571 20.84 -14.15 -13.17
N PHE A 572 20.10 -14.00 -14.25
CA PHE A 572 20.50 -14.36 -15.62
C PHE A 572 20.22 -13.27 -16.64
#